data_11f43849f8525a1fb45a988ef93ac45e
#
_entry.id   11f43849f8525a1fb45a988ef93ac45e
#
_cell.length_a   1.000
_cell.length_b   1.000
_cell.length_c   1.000
_cell.angle_alpha   90.00
_cell.angle_beta   90.00
_cell.angle_gamma   90.00
#
_symmetry.space_group_name_H-M   'P 1'
#
loop_
_entity.id
_entity.type
_entity.pdbx_description
1 polymer ?
#
loop_
_entity_poly.entity_id
_entity_poly.type
_entity_poly.pdbx_seq_one_letter_code
_entity_poly.pdbx_strand_id
1 'polypeptide(L)'
;RSGTKLTDLATGKIFDYSNKPGVVFSEVLLPENAPAAFAVDRNILWDAVERKETRSDARLAREVEVALPREFTRQEQIDTVREYIIKNFVREGMCADWALHDKRDGNPHAHIMLTTRAFTRNGKWAEKSRTIYKLDPNGQKVPLIDPETGEQKVRVRKGKGVEKLWQTEKVPANDWNDRSKAEEWRAAWATECNRRLDRQHQIDHRSYARQAVEQEPTIHEGYAARKMEREGRVSDRCEINRETKALNEQHTRSLEVANGELYNATSERLRLYGEVIRDLESESKELSGAIQQAEDAEMALAAPVERCKPWERAKRKEQAEQRENALQKRTEAFTALYEFGCATIEAAKSLLQSILQRIRQLRQEQAAVSYTHLRAHETRSNL
;
A
#
# COMPACT_ATOMS: atom_id res chain seq x y z
N ARG A 1 -1.38 -33.74 -8.07
CA ARG A 1 -1.06 -32.38 -8.56
C ARG A 1 0.14 -32.38 -9.52
N SER A 2 1.21 -33.13 -9.20
CA SER A 2 2.50 -33.13 -9.92
C SER A 2 2.49 -33.77 -11.33
N GLY A 3 1.42 -34.43 -11.75
CA GLY A 3 1.39 -35.14 -13.05
C GLY A 3 2.36 -36.33 -13.12
N THR A 4 2.66 -36.96 -12.01
CA THR A 4 3.58 -38.11 -11.96
C THR A 4 2.82 -39.41 -11.64
N LYS A 5 3.45 -40.54 -11.91
CA LYS A 5 3.02 -41.86 -11.47
C LYS A 5 3.35 -41.98 -9.99
N LEU A 6 2.37 -42.35 -9.18
CA LEU A 6 2.48 -42.53 -7.75
C LEU A 6 2.14 -43.97 -7.39
N THR A 7 2.84 -44.55 -6.43
CA THR A 7 2.59 -45.89 -5.91
C THR A 7 2.27 -45.76 -4.43
N ASP A 8 1.12 -46.23 -4.01
CA ASP A 8 0.81 -46.44 -2.62
C ASP A 8 1.66 -47.59 -2.09
N LEU A 9 2.67 -47.28 -1.28
CA LEU A 9 3.62 -48.26 -0.79
C LEU A 9 3.00 -49.27 0.20
N ALA A 10 1.85 -48.97 0.81
CA ALA A 10 1.16 -49.85 1.72
C ALA A 10 0.35 -50.92 0.96
N THR A 11 -0.31 -50.54 -0.13
CA THR A 11 -1.20 -51.41 -0.89
C THR A 11 -0.61 -51.90 -2.23
N GLY A 12 0.49 -51.31 -2.69
CA GLY A 12 1.07 -51.51 -4.01
C GLY A 12 0.25 -50.96 -5.16
N LYS A 13 -0.85 -50.24 -4.88
CA LYS A 13 -1.71 -49.65 -5.90
C LYS A 13 -1.02 -48.51 -6.61
N ILE A 14 -1.13 -48.51 -7.92
CA ILE A 14 -0.50 -47.49 -8.79
C ILE A 14 -1.56 -46.50 -9.25
N PHE A 15 -1.23 -45.21 -9.10
CA PHE A 15 -2.01 -44.09 -9.61
C PHE A 15 -1.16 -43.34 -10.66
N ASP A 16 -1.56 -43.40 -11.92
CA ASP A 16 -0.83 -42.77 -13.00
C ASP A 16 -1.50 -41.49 -13.44
N TYR A 17 -0.81 -40.37 -13.20
CA TYR A 17 -1.22 -39.03 -13.58
C TYR A 17 -0.27 -38.38 -14.61
N SER A 18 0.62 -39.17 -15.25
CA SER A 18 1.59 -38.68 -16.21
C SER A 18 0.96 -37.99 -17.43
N ASN A 19 -0.24 -38.44 -17.81
CA ASN A 19 -1.01 -37.87 -18.92
C ASN A 19 -1.86 -36.62 -18.52
N LYS A 20 -1.73 -36.12 -17.29
CA LYS A 20 -2.51 -34.95 -16.86
C LYS A 20 -2.01 -33.68 -17.59
N PRO A 21 -2.84 -33.04 -18.44
CA PRO A 21 -2.43 -31.87 -19.17
C PRO A 21 -2.24 -30.65 -18.25
N GLY A 22 -1.32 -29.77 -18.65
CA GLY A 22 -1.13 -28.47 -18.01
C GLY A 22 -0.19 -28.45 -16.81
N VAL A 23 0.42 -29.58 -16.42
CA VAL A 23 1.51 -29.58 -15.44
C VAL A 23 2.81 -29.21 -16.19
N VAL A 24 3.41 -28.09 -15.84
CA VAL A 24 4.60 -27.55 -16.53
C VAL A 24 5.87 -27.60 -15.70
N PHE A 25 5.73 -27.73 -14.39
CA PHE A 25 6.85 -27.88 -13.46
C PHE A 25 6.39 -28.54 -12.16
N SER A 26 7.24 -29.31 -11.51
CA SER A 26 6.99 -29.79 -10.14
C SER A 26 8.30 -30.09 -9.41
N GLU A 27 8.32 -29.82 -8.11
CA GLU A 27 9.50 -29.94 -7.25
C GLU A 27 9.07 -30.24 -5.80
N VAL A 28 9.96 -30.91 -5.05
CA VAL A 28 9.82 -31.07 -3.61
C VAL A 28 10.95 -30.27 -2.92
N LEU A 29 10.57 -29.36 -2.06
CA LEU A 29 11.48 -28.55 -1.26
C LEU A 29 11.44 -29.01 0.20
N LEU A 30 12.60 -29.16 0.80
CA LEU A 30 12.78 -29.70 2.13
C LEU A 30 13.39 -28.71 3.11
N PRO A 31 12.96 -28.69 4.38
CA PRO A 31 13.70 -28.03 5.43
C PRO A 31 15.01 -28.79 5.73
N GLU A 32 15.97 -28.08 6.32
CA GLU A 32 17.33 -28.57 6.55
C GLU A 32 17.39 -29.94 7.26
N ASN A 33 16.49 -30.19 8.19
CA ASN A 33 16.46 -31.43 9.00
C ASN A 33 15.62 -32.56 8.39
N ALA A 34 15.05 -32.39 7.20
CA ALA A 34 14.25 -33.44 6.57
C ALA A 34 15.14 -34.47 5.87
N PRO A 35 14.74 -35.76 5.81
CA PRO A 35 15.48 -36.78 5.06
C PRO A 35 15.57 -36.42 3.57
N ALA A 36 16.79 -36.41 3.01
CA ALA A 36 17.04 -36.05 1.63
C ALA A 36 16.27 -36.93 0.60
N ALA A 37 15.97 -38.16 0.95
CA ALA A 37 15.19 -39.08 0.11
C ALA A 37 13.80 -38.53 -0.26
N PHE A 38 13.23 -37.64 0.55
CA PHE A 38 11.93 -37.01 0.29
C PHE A 38 11.96 -36.06 -0.92
N ALA A 39 13.11 -35.48 -1.24
CA ALA A 39 13.27 -34.66 -2.44
C ALA A 39 13.44 -35.50 -3.71
N VAL A 40 14.00 -36.68 -3.58
CA VAL A 40 14.25 -37.60 -4.70
C VAL A 40 12.96 -38.26 -5.18
N ASP A 41 12.14 -38.70 -4.23
CA ASP A 41 10.86 -39.35 -4.54
C ASP A 41 9.75 -38.88 -3.59
N ARG A 42 8.78 -38.17 -4.15
CA ARG A 42 7.59 -37.71 -3.39
C ARG A 42 6.74 -38.86 -2.81
N ASN A 43 6.80 -40.04 -3.38
CA ASN A 43 6.13 -41.20 -2.78
C ASN A 43 6.67 -41.50 -1.38
N ILE A 44 8.01 -41.42 -1.21
CA ILE A 44 8.65 -41.68 0.09
C ILE A 44 8.20 -40.61 1.10
N LEU A 45 8.07 -39.34 0.68
CA LEU A 45 7.57 -38.27 1.55
C LEU A 45 6.15 -38.55 2.02
N TRP A 46 5.22 -38.80 1.09
CA TRP A 46 3.81 -38.90 1.43
C TRP A 46 3.48 -40.20 2.12
N ASP A 47 4.15 -41.31 1.79
CA ASP A 47 4.06 -42.56 2.54
C ASP A 47 4.56 -42.38 3.99
N ALA A 48 5.65 -41.68 4.20
CA ALA A 48 6.14 -41.36 5.55
C ALA A 48 5.17 -40.47 6.35
N VAL A 49 4.45 -39.56 5.68
CA VAL A 49 3.35 -38.77 6.30
C VAL A 49 2.19 -39.68 6.72
N GLU A 50 1.69 -40.54 5.81
CA GLU A 50 0.59 -41.45 6.08
C GLU A 50 0.90 -42.40 7.23
N ARG A 51 2.10 -42.99 7.25
CA ARG A 51 2.55 -43.86 8.37
C ARG A 51 2.64 -43.14 9.71
N LYS A 52 2.92 -41.84 9.72
CA LYS A 52 2.97 -41.06 10.97
C LYS A 52 1.60 -40.59 11.43
N GLU A 53 0.70 -40.31 10.51
CA GLU A 53 -0.64 -39.77 10.78
C GLU A 53 -1.67 -40.90 10.85
N THR A 54 -1.66 -41.69 11.91
CA THR A 54 -2.46 -42.92 12.06
C THR A 54 -3.92 -42.74 12.46
N ARG A 55 -4.30 -41.52 12.90
CA ARG A 55 -5.69 -41.26 13.31
C ARG A 55 -6.60 -41.10 12.10
N SER A 56 -7.83 -41.59 12.17
CA SER A 56 -8.81 -41.50 11.09
C SER A 56 -9.21 -40.06 10.72
N ASP A 57 -9.08 -39.11 11.67
CA ASP A 57 -9.34 -37.67 11.49
C ASP A 57 -8.06 -36.85 11.24
N ALA A 58 -6.93 -37.50 10.99
CA ALA A 58 -5.66 -36.84 10.80
C ALA A 58 -5.63 -36.02 9.50
N ARG A 59 -5.16 -34.78 9.58
CA ARG A 59 -4.80 -34.01 8.40
C ARG A 59 -3.44 -34.47 7.91
N LEU A 60 -3.39 -35.03 6.70
CA LEU A 60 -2.14 -35.49 6.07
C LEU A 60 -1.34 -34.31 5.49
N ALA A 61 -2.04 -33.39 4.84
CA ALA A 61 -1.42 -32.25 4.18
C ALA A 61 -2.24 -30.97 4.36
N ARG A 62 -1.61 -29.84 4.08
CA ARG A 62 -2.27 -28.56 3.80
C ARG A 62 -1.99 -28.20 2.36
N GLU A 63 -3.00 -27.76 1.65
CA GLU A 63 -2.83 -27.23 0.30
C GLU A 63 -2.95 -25.70 0.32
N VAL A 64 -2.04 -25.04 -0.37
CA VAL A 64 -2.09 -23.63 -0.72
C VAL A 64 -2.09 -23.54 -2.24
N GLU A 65 -3.09 -22.87 -2.80
CA GLU A 65 -3.18 -22.60 -4.22
C GLU A 65 -2.95 -21.10 -4.44
N VAL A 66 -2.03 -20.73 -5.34
CA VAL A 66 -1.70 -19.35 -5.66
C VAL A 66 -1.84 -19.14 -7.16
N ALA A 67 -2.59 -18.10 -7.54
CA ALA A 67 -2.62 -17.60 -8.91
C ALA A 67 -1.34 -16.83 -9.22
N LEU A 68 -0.87 -16.93 -10.45
CA LEU A 68 0.35 -16.26 -10.92
C LEU A 68 0.02 -15.10 -11.86
N PRO A 69 0.73 -13.98 -11.76
CA PRO A 69 0.63 -12.90 -12.74
C PRO A 69 0.92 -13.40 -14.15
N ARG A 70 0.12 -12.91 -15.11
CA ARG A 70 0.26 -13.28 -16.53
C ARG A 70 1.47 -12.64 -17.18
N GLU A 71 1.94 -11.57 -16.60
CA GLU A 71 3.11 -10.79 -16.99
C GLU A 71 4.42 -11.57 -16.80
N PHE A 72 4.40 -12.58 -15.92
CA PHE A 72 5.60 -13.35 -15.60
C PHE A 72 5.95 -14.32 -16.71
N THR A 73 7.21 -14.32 -17.07
CA THR A 73 7.82 -15.41 -17.85
C THR A 73 7.76 -16.72 -17.06
N ARG A 74 7.92 -17.85 -17.74
CA ARG A 74 7.94 -19.17 -17.09
C ARG A 74 8.98 -19.28 -15.99
N GLN A 75 10.17 -18.73 -16.19
CA GLN A 75 11.23 -18.76 -15.20
C GLN A 75 10.88 -17.91 -13.98
N GLU A 76 10.35 -16.71 -14.18
CA GLU A 76 9.88 -15.85 -13.09
C GLU A 76 8.75 -16.48 -12.28
N GLN A 77 7.82 -17.18 -12.94
CA GLN A 77 6.78 -17.96 -12.26
C GLN A 77 7.38 -19.01 -11.32
N ILE A 78 8.34 -19.80 -11.81
CA ILE A 78 9.03 -20.84 -11.04
C ILE A 78 9.79 -20.23 -9.87
N ASP A 79 10.57 -19.18 -10.11
CA ASP A 79 11.42 -18.56 -9.11
C ASP A 79 10.58 -17.85 -8.02
N THR A 80 9.50 -17.16 -8.42
CA THR A 80 8.60 -16.51 -7.48
C THR A 80 7.94 -17.51 -6.53
N VAL A 81 7.40 -18.61 -7.06
CA VAL A 81 6.79 -19.66 -6.24
C VAL A 81 7.81 -20.32 -5.33
N ARG A 82 9.00 -20.65 -5.87
CA ARG A 82 10.07 -21.27 -5.09
C ARG A 82 10.53 -20.38 -3.92
N GLU A 83 10.77 -19.10 -4.19
CA GLU A 83 11.17 -18.14 -3.15
C GLU A 83 10.08 -17.96 -2.09
N TYR A 84 8.82 -17.87 -2.51
CA TYR A 84 7.69 -17.79 -1.60
C TYR A 84 7.60 -19.03 -0.69
N ILE A 85 7.73 -20.23 -1.25
CA ILE A 85 7.70 -21.49 -0.51
C ILE A 85 8.86 -21.56 0.49
N ILE A 86 10.07 -21.25 0.06
CA ILE A 86 11.25 -21.32 0.92
C ILE A 86 11.11 -20.37 2.11
N LYS A 87 10.67 -19.12 1.87
CA LYS A 87 10.58 -18.08 2.90
C LYS A 87 9.49 -18.36 3.93
N ASN A 88 8.33 -18.85 3.49
CA ASN A 88 7.14 -18.90 4.33
C ASN A 88 6.80 -20.29 4.88
N PHE A 89 7.36 -21.35 4.29
CA PHE A 89 7.01 -22.72 4.70
C PHE A 89 8.24 -23.58 5.01
N VAL A 90 9.22 -23.62 4.12
CA VAL A 90 10.39 -24.49 4.30
C VAL A 90 11.24 -24.03 5.47
N ARG A 91 11.48 -22.72 5.60
CA ARG A 91 12.23 -22.16 6.75
C ARG A 91 11.51 -22.36 8.09
N GLU A 92 10.20 -22.49 8.08
CA GLU A 92 9.42 -22.81 9.27
C GLU A 92 9.43 -24.31 9.59
N GLY A 93 9.96 -25.15 8.71
CA GLY A 93 10.14 -26.58 8.92
C GLY A 93 9.16 -27.48 8.18
N MET A 94 8.37 -26.96 7.24
CA MET A 94 7.47 -27.75 6.40
C MET A 94 8.21 -28.30 5.18
N CYS A 95 7.93 -29.55 4.78
CA CYS A 95 8.20 -29.99 3.42
C CYS A 95 7.12 -29.42 2.49
N ALA A 96 7.52 -29.01 1.30
CA ALA A 96 6.61 -28.51 0.29
C ALA A 96 6.77 -29.33 -1.01
N ASP A 97 5.71 -30.01 -1.41
CA ASP A 97 5.57 -30.66 -2.71
C ASP A 97 4.67 -29.78 -3.59
N TRP A 98 5.23 -29.17 -4.61
CA TRP A 98 4.49 -28.21 -5.40
C TRP A 98 4.56 -28.46 -6.89
N ALA A 99 3.54 -27.97 -7.59
CA ALA A 99 3.45 -28.08 -9.04
C ALA A 99 2.85 -26.82 -9.65
N LEU A 100 3.46 -26.35 -10.74
CA LEU A 100 2.96 -25.27 -11.56
C LEU A 100 2.06 -25.81 -12.66
N HIS A 101 0.87 -25.26 -12.74
CA HIS A 101 -0.11 -25.61 -13.75
C HIS A 101 -0.37 -24.43 -14.68
N ASP A 102 -0.34 -24.69 -15.98
CA ASP A 102 -0.70 -23.75 -17.02
C ASP A 102 -1.26 -24.48 -18.24
N LYS A 103 -2.54 -24.32 -18.46
CA LYS A 103 -3.24 -24.88 -19.64
C LYS A 103 -3.28 -23.92 -20.81
N ARG A 104 -2.59 -22.78 -20.71
CA ARG A 104 -2.67 -21.67 -21.66
C ARG A 104 -4.08 -21.07 -21.78
N ASP A 105 -4.88 -21.18 -20.73
CA ASP A 105 -6.21 -20.63 -20.60
C ASP A 105 -6.21 -19.26 -19.88
N GLY A 106 -5.03 -18.69 -19.66
CA GLY A 106 -4.83 -17.41 -19.00
C GLY A 106 -4.93 -17.45 -17.48
N ASN A 107 -4.87 -18.63 -16.87
CA ASN A 107 -4.89 -18.82 -15.43
C ASN A 107 -3.70 -19.71 -14.95
N PRO A 108 -2.44 -19.26 -15.10
CA PRO A 108 -1.32 -19.97 -14.51
C PRO A 108 -1.44 -19.94 -12.97
N HIS A 109 -1.26 -21.11 -12.32
CA HIS A 109 -1.38 -21.24 -10.88
C HIS A 109 -0.48 -22.35 -10.35
N ALA A 110 -0.11 -22.25 -9.06
CA ALA A 110 0.67 -23.26 -8.39
C ALA A 110 -0.12 -23.92 -7.26
N HIS A 111 -0.06 -25.24 -7.19
CA HIS A 111 -0.53 -26.04 -6.07
C HIS A 111 0.65 -26.39 -5.19
N ILE A 112 0.57 -26.07 -3.91
CA ILE A 112 1.61 -26.27 -2.91
C ILE A 112 1.05 -27.16 -1.82
N MET A 113 1.50 -28.41 -1.75
CA MET A 113 1.15 -29.33 -0.68
C MET A 113 2.21 -29.29 0.41
N LEU A 114 1.80 -29.01 1.63
CA LEU A 114 2.67 -28.81 2.78
C LEU A 114 2.43 -29.88 3.83
N THR A 115 3.50 -30.35 4.46
CA THR A 115 3.39 -31.25 5.61
C THR A 115 2.84 -30.52 6.84
N THR A 116 2.18 -31.26 7.73
CA THR A 116 1.55 -30.70 8.94
C THR A 116 2.41 -30.90 10.19
N ARG A 117 3.61 -31.46 10.03
CA ARG A 117 4.62 -31.63 11.08
C ARG A 117 5.96 -31.09 10.62
N ALA A 118 6.68 -30.50 11.55
CA ALA A 118 8.09 -30.17 11.40
C ALA A 118 8.98 -31.41 11.67
N PHE A 119 10.28 -31.23 11.53
CA PHE A 119 11.29 -32.23 11.87
C PHE A 119 12.04 -31.80 13.13
N THR A 120 12.42 -32.81 13.93
CA THR A 120 13.41 -32.64 14.99
C THR A 120 14.81 -32.51 14.38
N ARG A 121 15.77 -32.05 15.19
CA ARG A 121 17.18 -31.95 14.75
C ARG A 121 17.78 -33.28 14.25
N ASN A 122 17.19 -34.41 14.65
CA ASN A 122 17.64 -35.76 14.25
C ASN A 122 16.84 -36.30 13.06
N GLY A 123 16.16 -35.49 12.29
CA GLY A 123 15.39 -35.90 11.09
C GLY A 123 14.12 -36.71 11.38
N LYS A 124 13.64 -36.75 12.62
CA LYS A 124 12.38 -37.41 12.95
C LYS A 124 11.22 -36.44 12.96
N TRP A 125 10.02 -36.90 12.65
CA TRP A 125 8.81 -36.12 12.77
C TRP A 125 8.61 -35.56 14.17
N ALA A 126 8.43 -34.25 14.29
CA ALA A 126 8.08 -33.60 15.54
C ALA A 126 6.62 -33.84 15.93
N GLU A 127 6.29 -33.68 17.20
CA GLU A 127 4.91 -33.78 17.67
C GLU A 127 4.13 -32.49 17.32
N LYS A 128 2.80 -32.63 17.00
CA LYS A 128 1.92 -31.49 16.69
C LYS A 128 1.54 -30.66 17.90
N SER A 129 1.75 -31.21 19.11
CA SER A 129 1.45 -30.53 20.36
C SER A 129 2.55 -30.78 21.37
N ARG A 130 2.72 -29.85 22.29
CA ARG A 130 3.61 -29.97 23.45
C ARG A 130 2.80 -29.85 24.74
N THR A 131 3.23 -30.54 25.77
CA THR A 131 2.66 -30.40 27.10
C THR A 131 3.43 -29.32 27.87
N ILE A 132 2.72 -28.34 28.38
CA ILE A 132 3.26 -27.29 29.23
C ILE A 132 2.58 -27.33 30.60
N TYR A 133 3.24 -26.79 31.62
CA TYR A 133 2.61 -26.61 32.92
C TYR A 133 1.59 -25.47 32.84
N LYS A 134 0.40 -25.71 33.42
CA LYS A 134 -0.58 -24.66 33.61
C LYS A 134 -0.08 -23.69 34.67
N LEU A 135 -0.12 -22.39 34.36
CA LEU A 135 0.30 -21.33 35.24
C LEU A 135 -0.90 -20.58 35.80
N ASP A 136 -0.79 -20.10 37.03
CA ASP A 136 -1.74 -19.18 37.64
C ASP A 136 -1.52 -17.73 37.14
N PRO A 137 -2.37 -16.75 37.53
CA PRO A 137 -2.20 -15.34 37.12
C PRO A 137 -0.87 -14.72 37.58
N ASN A 138 -0.18 -15.32 38.58
CA ASN A 138 1.13 -14.87 39.10
C ASN A 138 2.30 -15.57 38.39
N GLY A 139 2.02 -16.44 37.40
CA GLY A 139 3.05 -17.17 36.68
C GLY A 139 3.58 -18.41 37.42
N GLN A 140 2.94 -18.86 38.50
CA GLN A 140 3.33 -20.05 39.26
C GLN A 140 2.61 -21.29 38.73
N LYS A 141 3.26 -22.47 38.84
CA LYS A 141 2.65 -23.74 38.42
C LYS A 141 1.47 -24.07 39.31
N VAL A 142 0.36 -24.45 38.70
CA VAL A 142 -0.84 -24.88 39.42
C VAL A 142 -0.68 -26.32 39.88
N PRO A 143 -0.81 -26.61 41.21
CA PRO A 143 -0.68 -27.96 41.74
C PRO A 143 -1.79 -28.88 41.21
N LEU A 144 -1.45 -30.13 40.94
CA LEU A 144 -2.41 -31.16 40.64
C LEU A 144 -2.94 -31.76 41.95
N ILE A 145 -4.17 -31.39 42.31
CA ILE A 145 -4.80 -31.80 43.56
C ILE A 145 -5.50 -33.17 43.38
N ASP A 146 -5.36 -34.00 44.38
CA ASP A 146 -6.16 -35.25 44.46
C ASP A 146 -7.59 -34.93 44.93
N PRO A 147 -8.62 -35.28 44.18
CA PRO A 147 -10.00 -34.95 44.55
C PRO A 147 -10.48 -35.67 45.83
N GLU A 148 -9.87 -36.78 46.18
CA GLU A 148 -10.26 -37.58 47.37
C GLU A 148 -9.62 -37.10 48.66
N THR A 149 -8.30 -36.71 48.58
CA THR A 149 -7.53 -36.32 49.76
C THR A 149 -7.38 -34.79 49.91
N GLY A 150 -7.63 -34.02 48.87
CA GLY A 150 -7.41 -32.56 48.87
C GLY A 150 -5.92 -32.15 48.83
N GLU A 151 -5.02 -33.11 48.78
CA GLU A 151 -3.55 -32.85 48.82
C GLU A 151 -2.98 -32.81 47.39
N GLN A 152 -1.80 -32.21 47.24
CA GLN A 152 -1.09 -32.20 45.95
C GLN A 152 -0.61 -33.61 45.59
N LYS A 153 -0.99 -34.14 44.47
CA LYS A 153 -0.53 -35.45 43.95
C LYS A 153 0.99 -35.47 43.83
N VAL A 154 1.56 -36.62 44.27
CA VAL A 154 2.99 -36.86 44.16
C VAL A 154 3.27 -38.15 43.40
N ARG A 155 4.43 -38.22 42.78
CA ARG A 155 4.95 -39.44 42.13
C ARG A 155 6.22 -39.88 42.82
N VAL A 156 6.23 -41.13 43.31
CA VAL A 156 7.45 -41.73 43.83
C VAL A 156 8.28 -42.28 42.68
N ARG A 157 9.50 -41.80 42.51
CA ARG A 157 10.43 -42.33 41.51
C ARG A 157 11.50 -43.17 42.17
N LYS A 158 11.62 -44.42 41.74
CA LYS A 158 12.63 -45.35 42.28
C LYS A 158 14.04 -44.73 42.15
N GLY A 159 14.70 -44.50 43.27
CA GLY A 159 16.04 -43.90 43.34
C GLY A 159 16.13 -42.35 43.14
N LYS A 160 15.00 -41.64 43.00
CA LYS A 160 14.96 -40.19 42.79
C LYS A 160 14.06 -39.39 43.76
N GLY A 161 13.47 -40.08 44.75
CA GLY A 161 12.60 -39.43 45.75
C GLY A 161 11.17 -39.18 45.28
N VAL A 162 10.50 -38.24 45.95
CA VAL A 162 9.09 -37.87 45.70
C VAL A 162 9.04 -36.61 44.91
N GLU A 163 8.31 -36.64 43.76
CA GLU A 163 8.10 -35.50 42.86
C GLU A 163 6.66 -35.02 42.99
N LYS A 164 6.47 -33.72 43.25
CA LYS A 164 5.14 -33.06 43.22
C LYS A 164 4.63 -32.97 41.79
N LEU A 165 3.36 -33.28 41.58
CA LEU A 165 2.72 -33.20 40.29
C LEU A 165 1.99 -31.86 40.10
N TRP A 166 2.02 -31.35 38.87
CA TRP A 166 1.45 -30.07 38.47
C TRP A 166 0.44 -30.28 37.37
N GLN A 167 -0.57 -29.42 37.28
CA GLN A 167 -1.49 -29.42 36.18
C GLN A 167 -0.74 -29.10 34.89
N THR A 168 -1.09 -29.82 33.83
CA THR A 168 -0.51 -29.60 32.50
C THR A 168 -1.60 -29.41 31.48
N GLU A 169 -1.29 -28.67 30.43
CA GLU A 169 -2.15 -28.51 29.28
C GLU A 169 -1.41 -28.84 27.98
N LYS A 170 -2.13 -29.32 27.00
CA LYS A 170 -1.59 -29.54 25.65
C LYS A 170 -1.81 -28.28 24.81
N VAL A 171 -0.72 -27.71 24.33
CA VAL A 171 -0.76 -26.58 23.40
C VAL A 171 -0.19 -26.99 22.05
N PRO A 172 -0.57 -26.35 20.95
CA PRO A 172 0.06 -26.57 19.65
C PRO A 172 1.57 -26.41 19.73
N ALA A 173 2.32 -27.21 18.99
CA ALA A 173 3.78 -27.11 18.94
C ALA A 173 4.26 -25.93 18.11
N ASN A 174 3.45 -25.48 17.17
CA ASN A 174 3.66 -24.33 16.28
C ASN A 174 2.33 -23.59 16.04
N ASP A 175 2.39 -22.45 15.37
CA ASP A 175 1.28 -21.56 15.05
C ASP A 175 0.66 -21.79 13.66
N TRP A 176 1.07 -22.86 12.95
CA TRP A 176 0.67 -23.09 11.55
C TRP A 176 -0.83 -23.23 11.32
N ASN A 177 -1.62 -23.49 12.37
CA ASN A 177 -3.08 -23.58 12.32
C ASN A 177 -3.79 -22.30 12.76
N ASP A 178 -3.06 -21.25 13.11
CA ASP A 178 -3.65 -20.00 13.52
C ASP A 178 -4.32 -19.32 12.32
N ARG A 179 -5.46 -18.69 12.56
CA ARG A 179 -6.20 -17.99 11.50
C ARG A 179 -5.42 -16.84 10.89
N SER A 180 -4.56 -16.19 11.68
CA SER A 180 -3.68 -15.10 11.21
C SER A 180 -2.73 -15.56 10.10
N LYS A 181 -2.27 -16.82 10.13
CA LYS A 181 -1.35 -17.36 9.12
C LYS A 181 -1.90 -17.29 7.70
N ALA A 182 -3.20 -17.44 7.50
CA ALA A 182 -3.79 -17.31 6.18
C ALA A 182 -3.63 -15.88 5.61
N GLU A 183 -3.74 -14.87 6.48
CA GLU A 183 -3.54 -13.47 6.09
C GLU A 183 -2.05 -13.16 5.87
N GLU A 184 -1.18 -13.63 6.75
CA GLU A 184 0.27 -13.50 6.62
C GLU A 184 0.77 -14.10 5.30
N TRP A 185 0.32 -15.31 4.94
CA TRP A 185 0.71 -15.97 3.69
C TRP A 185 0.16 -15.27 2.45
N ARG A 186 -1.06 -14.70 2.51
CA ARG A 186 -1.60 -13.86 1.42
C ARG A 186 -0.79 -12.59 1.22
N ALA A 187 -0.46 -11.90 2.32
CA ALA A 187 0.38 -10.70 2.29
C ALA A 187 1.78 -10.99 1.74
N ALA A 188 2.38 -12.11 2.18
CA ALA A 188 3.69 -12.56 1.70
C ALA A 188 3.66 -12.90 0.21
N TRP A 189 2.58 -13.53 -0.29
CA TRP A 189 2.41 -13.82 -1.71
C TRP A 189 2.34 -12.54 -2.55
N ALA A 190 1.51 -11.59 -2.14
CA ALA A 190 1.42 -10.30 -2.82
C ALA A 190 2.78 -9.57 -2.83
N THR A 191 3.49 -9.57 -1.70
CA THR A 191 4.83 -8.98 -1.60
C THR A 191 5.82 -9.64 -2.55
N GLU A 192 5.79 -10.97 -2.67
CA GLU A 192 6.71 -11.70 -3.54
C GLU A 192 6.44 -11.43 -5.03
N CYS A 193 5.16 -11.38 -5.42
CA CYS A 193 4.77 -11.01 -6.79
C CYS A 193 5.16 -9.56 -7.11
N ASN A 194 4.88 -8.61 -6.21
CA ASN A 194 5.09 -7.19 -6.43
C ASN A 194 6.58 -6.79 -6.54
N ARG A 195 7.52 -7.66 -6.15
CA ARG A 195 8.95 -7.46 -6.40
C ARG A 195 9.33 -7.47 -7.87
N ARG A 196 8.51 -8.15 -8.71
CA ARG A 196 8.76 -8.35 -10.13
C ARG A 196 7.73 -7.66 -11.03
N LEU A 197 6.62 -7.22 -10.44
CA LEU A 197 5.56 -6.52 -11.16
C LEU A 197 5.82 -5.02 -11.24
N ASP A 198 5.55 -4.45 -12.39
CA ASP A 198 5.48 -3.00 -12.56
C ASP A 198 4.40 -2.42 -11.66
N ARG A 199 4.57 -1.15 -11.25
CA ARG A 199 3.69 -0.47 -10.29
C ARG A 199 2.20 -0.58 -10.64
N GLN A 200 1.87 -0.50 -11.91
CA GLN A 200 0.48 -0.57 -12.40
C GLN A 200 -0.14 -1.98 -12.35
N HIS A 201 0.68 -3.04 -12.25
CA HIS A 201 0.24 -4.43 -12.18
C HIS A 201 0.39 -5.05 -10.79
N GLN A 202 0.76 -4.25 -9.80
CA GLN A 202 0.90 -4.73 -8.42
C GLN A 202 -0.43 -5.23 -7.87
N ILE A 203 -0.37 -6.29 -7.10
CA ILE A 203 -1.52 -6.94 -6.47
C ILE A 203 -1.60 -6.61 -4.98
N ASP A 204 -2.82 -6.51 -4.45
CA ASP A 204 -3.08 -6.34 -3.03
C ASP A 204 -3.89 -7.56 -2.52
N HIS A 205 -3.44 -8.16 -1.42
CA HIS A 205 -4.09 -9.34 -0.81
C HIS A 205 -5.35 -8.99 -0.02
N ARG A 206 -5.58 -7.70 0.27
CA ARG A 206 -6.73 -7.23 1.05
C ARG A 206 -8.00 -7.23 0.20
N SER A 207 -9.16 -7.34 0.84
CA SER A 207 -10.43 -7.13 0.15
C SER A 207 -10.57 -5.68 -0.34
N TYR A 208 -11.38 -5.43 -1.36
CA TYR A 208 -11.65 -4.08 -1.87
C TYR A 208 -12.09 -3.11 -0.77
N ALA A 209 -12.96 -3.56 0.16
CA ALA A 209 -13.36 -2.75 1.30
C ALA A 209 -12.17 -2.33 2.20
N ARG A 210 -11.20 -3.23 2.43
CA ARG A 210 -9.99 -2.91 3.21
C ARG A 210 -8.99 -2.04 2.45
N GLN A 211 -9.05 -2.04 1.13
CA GLN A 211 -8.28 -1.18 0.25
C GLN A 211 -8.92 0.20 0.08
N ALA A 212 -10.14 0.41 0.56
CA ALA A 212 -10.98 1.57 0.28
C ALA A 212 -11.25 1.77 -1.23
N VAL A 213 -11.36 0.65 -1.97
CA VAL A 213 -11.73 0.62 -3.37
C VAL A 213 -13.22 0.34 -3.47
N GLU A 214 -13.95 1.23 -4.12
CA GLU A 214 -15.41 1.12 -4.33
C GLU A 214 -15.72 0.19 -5.52
N GLN A 215 -15.38 -1.09 -5.38
CA GLN A 215 -15.69 -2.13 -6.35
C GLN A 215 -16.32 -3.33 -5.65
N GLU A 216 -17.27 -3.97 -6.33
CA GLU A 216 -17.87 -5.21 -5.86
C GLU A 216 -17.01 -6.42 -6.28
N PRO A 217 -16.72 -7.36 -5.36
CA PRO A 217 -15.95 -8.55 -5.69
C PRO A 217 -16.77 -9.54 -6.51
N THR A 218 -16.12 -10.19 -7.48
CA THR A 218 -16.71 -11.32 -8.21
C THR A 218 -16.77 -12.57 -7.34
N ILE A 219 -17.72 -13.46 -7.63
CA ILE A 219 -17.85 -14.75 -6.94
C ILE A 219 -17.10 -15.86 -7.69
N HIS A 220 -16.73 -16.93 -6.98
CA HIS A 220 -16.11 -18.10 -7.60
C HIS A 220 -17.15 -18.84 -8.47
N GLU A 221 -16.91 -18.91 -9.78
CA GLU A 221 -17.82 -19.57 -10.74
C GLU A 221 -17.81 -21.09 -10.57
N GLY A 222 -16.64 -21.69 -10.44
CA GLY A 222 -16.47 -23.14 -10.36
C GLY A 222 -16.50 -23.84 -11.72
N TYR A 223 -16.07 -25.11 -11.73
CA TYR A 223 -15.98 -25.90 -12.96
C TYR A 223 -17.33 -26.12 -13.64
N ALA A 224 -18.38 -26.40 -12.85
CA ALA A 224 -19.71 -26.71 -13.38
C ALA A 224 -20.31 -25.50 -14.15
N ALA A 225 -20.26 -24.30 -13.56
CA ALA A 225 -20.74 -23.08 -14.18
C ALA A 225 -19.98 -22.76 -15.47
N ARG A 226 -18.65 -22.83 -15.44
CA ARG A 226 -17.81 -22.63 -16.64
C ARG A 226 -18.02 -23.68 -17.73
N LYS A 227 -18.36 -24.94 -17.35
CA LYS A 227 -18.71 -25.98 -18.30
C LYS A 227 -20.03 -25.66 -18.98
N MET A 228 -21.06 -25.25 -18.23
CA MET A 228 -22.36 -24.82 -18.78
C MET A 228 -22.18 -23.70 -19.82
N GLU A 229 -21.41 -22.67 -19.50
CA GLU A 229 -21.14 -21.55 -20.43
C GLU A 229 -20.44 -22.02 -21.72
N ARG A 230 -19.46 -22.93 -21.61
CA ARG A 230 -18.79 -23.52 -22.80
C ARG A 230 -19.72 -24.35 -23.67
N GLU A 231 -20.74 -24.92 -23.08
CA GLU A 231 -21.80 -25.68 -23.77
C GLU A 231 -22.94 -24.77 -24.29
N GLY A 232 -22.78 -23.41 -24.22
CA GLY A 232 -23.78 -22.45 -24.65
C GLY A 232 -24.97 -22.29 -23.70
N ARG A 233 -24.87 -22.80 -22.47
CA ARG A 233 -25.90 -22.65 -21.44
C ARG A 233 -25.52 -21.56 -20.46
N VAL A 234 -26.44 -20.67 -20.14
CA VAL A 234 -26.23 -19.59 -19.17
C VAL A 234 -26.12 -20.17 -17.77
N SER A 235 -25.16 -19.68 -16.99
CA SER A 235 -24.99 -20.00 -15.58
C SER A 235 -25.19 -18.76 -14.73
N ASP A 236 -26.06 -18.82 -13.71
CA ASP A 236 -26.34 -17.71 -12.79
C ASP A 236 -25.06 -17.12 -12.19
N ARG A 237 -24.07 -17.96 -11.84
CA ARG A 237 -22.80 -17.51 -11.27
C ARG A 237 -21.96 -16.68 -12.28
N CYS A 238 -21.96 -17.11 -13.54
CA CYS A 238 -21.27 -16.37 -14.60
C CYS A 238 -22.01 -15.08 -14.94
N GLU A 239 -23.35 -15.11 -14.89
CA GLU A 239 -24.19 -13.92 -15.09
C GLU A 239 -23.92 -12.86 -14.01
N ILE A 240 -24.00 -13.25 -12.73
CA ILE A 240 -23.65 -12.36 -11.59
C ILE A 240 -22.28 -11.71 -11.80
N ASN A 241 -21.27 -12.50 -12.23
CA ASN A 241 -19.94 -11.95 -12.48
C ASN A 241 -19.87 -11.01 -13.67
N ARG A 242 -20.65 -11.23 -14.73
CA ARG A 242 -20.78 -10.31 -15.88
C ARG A 242 -21.39 -8.98 -15.43
N GLU A 243 -22.50 -9.04 -14.68
CA GLU A 243 -23.16 -7.87 -14.13
C GLU A 243 -22.24 -7.09 -13.17
N THR A 244 -21.59 -7.78 -12.24
CA THR A 244 -20.63 -7.17 -11.30
C THR A 244 -19.50 -6.45 -12.05
N LYS A 245 -18.92 -7.08 -13.06
CA LYS A 245 -17.86 -6.46 -13.87
C LYS A 245 -18.36 -5.24 -14.63
N ALA A 246 -19.57 -5.32 -15.23
CA ALA A 246 -20.15 -4.20 -15.94
C ALA A 246 -20.44 -3.00 -15.02
N LEU A 247 -20.95 -3.26 -13.81
CA LEU A 247 -21.18 -2.22 -12.79
C LEU A 247 -19.88 -1.58 -12.35
N ASN A 248 -18.84 -2.38 -12.04
CA ASN A 248 -17.53 -1.86 -11.67
C ASN A 248 -16.92 -1.02 -12.79
N GLU A 249 -17.01 -1.45 -14.03
CA GLU A 249 -16.53 -0.70 -15.19
C GLU A 249 -17.28 0.62 -15.39
N GLN A 250 -18.61 0.61 -15.23
CA GLN A 250 -19.42 1.82 -15.27
C GLN A 250 -19.03 2.80 -14.15
N HIS A 251 -18.84 2.30 -12.94
CA HIS A 251 -18.40 3.11 -11.80
C HIS A 251 -17.02 3.74 -12.04
N THR A 252 -16.06 2.95 -12.53
CA THR A 252 -14.71 3.44 -12.88
C THR A 252 -14.78 4.55 -13.93
N ARG A 253 -15.55 4.36 -15.01
CA ARG A 253 -15.75 5.39 -16.05
C ARG A 253 -16.38 6.66 -15.49
N SER A 254 -17.36 6.53 -14.58
CA SER A 254 -17.99 7.69 -13.94
C SER A 254 -17.00 8.48 -13.08
N LEU A 255 -16.12 7.79 -12.36
CA LEU A 255 -15.04 8.41 -11.59
C LEU A 255 -14.00 9.10 -12.48
N GLU A 256 -13.63 8.48 -13.60
CA GLU A 256 -12.71 9.09 -14.58
C GLU A 256 -13.27 10.39 -15.16
N VAL A 257 -14.56 10.42 -15.51
CA VAL A 257 -15.24 11.63 -16.02
C VAL A 257 -15.24 12.71 -14.94
N ALA A 258 -15.70 12.37 -13.72
CA ALA A 258 -15.76 13.33 -12.61
C ALA A 258 -14.38 13.90 -12.25
N ASN A 259 -13.34 13.07 -12.23
CA ASN A 259 -11.96 13.52 -12.00
C ASN A 259 -11.44 14.39 -13.15
N GLY A 260 -11.79 14.08 -14.39
CA GLY A 260 -11.47 14.90 -15.55
C GLY A 260 -12.12 16.29 -15.49
N GLU A 261 -13.38 16.36 -15.12
CA GLU A 261 -14.10 17.64 -14.91
C GLU A 261 -13.49 18.45 -13.76
N LEU A 262 -13.17 17.81 -12.63
CA LEU A 262 -12.50 18.45 -11.50
C LEU A 262 -11.12 19.01 -11.90
N TYR A 263 -10.35 18.24 -12.65
CA TYR A 263 -9.04 18.65 -13.14
C TYR A 263 -9.16 19.90 -14.04
N ASN A 264 -10.11 19.89 -14.99
CA ASN A 264 -10.32 21.02 -15.88
C ASN A 264 -10.79 22.28 -15.13
N ALA A 265 -11.73 22.14 -14.20
CA ALA A 265 -12.24 23.23 -13.40
C ALA A 265 -11.15 23.82 -12.49
N THR A 266 -10.31 22.99 -11.88
CA THR A 266 -9.20 23.44 -11.04
C THR A 266 -8.09 24.11 -11.87
N SER A 267 -7.80 23.60 -13.08
CA SER A 267 -6.85 24.21 -14.03
C SER A 267 -7.28 25.62 -14.43
N GLU A 268 -8.54 25.78 -14.82
CA GLU A 268 -9.08 27.11 -15.18
C GLU A 268 -9.05 28.09 -14.00
N ARG A 269 -9.41 27.61 -12.81
CA ARG A 269 -9.35 28.44 -11.60
C ARG A 269 -7.92 28.87 -11.27
N LEU A 270 -6.93 28.01 -11.43
CA LEU A 270 -5.51 28.34 -11.22
C LEU A 270 -5.04 29.40 -12.23
N ARG A 271 -5.48 29.30 -13.49
CA ARG A 271 -5.19 30.29 -14.52
C ARG A 271 -5.73 31.67 -14.13
N LEU A 272 -7.01 31.75 -13.74
CA LEU A 272 -7.66 32.98 -13.30
C LEU A 272 -6.96 33.61 -12.07
N TYR A 273 -6.61 32.82 -11.06
CA TYR A 273 -5.83 33.33 -9.93
C TYR A 273 -4.50 33.93 -10.38
N GLY A 274 -3.81 33.24 -11.30
CA GLY A 274 -2.52 33.74 -11.83
C GLY A 274 -2.65 35.06 -12.58
N GLU A 275 -3.74 35.27 -13.31
CA GLU A 275 -4.03 36.53 -14.02
C GLU A 275 -4.30 37.66 -13.03
N VAL A 276 -5.25 37.50 -12.12
CA VAL A 276 -5.61 38.50 -11.12
C VAL A 276 -4.42 38.87 -10.22
N ILE A 277 -3.60 37.91 -9.81
CA ILE A 277 -2.40 38.17 -9.01
C ILE A 277 -1.41 39.03 -9.80
N ARG A 278 -1.15 38.73 -11.08
CA ARG A 278 -0.24 39.52 -11.93
C ARG A 278 -0.70 40.96 -12.09
N ASP A 279 -2.01 41.16 -12.32
CA ASP A 279 -2.58 42.48 -12.48
C ASP A 279 -2.41 43.32 -11.20
N LEU A 280 -2.74 42.73 -10.03
CA LEU A 280 -2.54 43.37 -8.73
C LEU A 280 -1.05 43.65 -8.41
N GLU A 281 -0.14 42.78 -8.83
CA GLU A 281 1.31 43.00 -8.67
C GLU A 281 1.81 44.15 -9.53
N SER A 282 1.30 44.29 -10.77
CA SER A 282 1.60 45.44 -11.63
C SER A 282 1.10 46.75 -11.00
N GLU A 283 -0.16 46.76 -10.60
CA GLU A 283 -0.80 47.89 -9.92
C GLU A 283 -0.03 48.30 -8.63
N SER A 284 0.35 47.32 -7.82
CA SER A 284 1.11 47.59 -6.58
C SER A 284 2.47 48.18 -6.85
N LYS A 285 3.15 47.79 -7.94
CA LYS A 285 4.46 48.32 -8.35
C LYS A 285 4.33 49.74 -8.85
N GLU A 286 3.33 50.03 -9.67
CA GLU A 286 3.05 51.37 -10.21
C GLU A 286 2.71 52.35 -9.08
N LEU A 287 1.81 51.96 -8.18
CA LEU A 287 1.43 52.76 -7.01
C LEU A 287 2.63 53.00 -6.06
N SER A 288 3.47 51.97 -5.84
CA SER A 288 4.69 52.13 -5.03
C SER A 288 5.65 53.12 -5.65
N GLY A 289 5.79 53.12 -6.99
CA GLY A 289 6.60 54.09 -7.73
C GLY A 289 6.08 55.52 -7.60
N ALA A 290 4.76 55.71 -7.70
CA ALA A 290 4.11 57.02 -7.54
C ALA A 290 4.26 57.55 -6.11
N ILE A 291 4.12 56.71 -5.09
CA ILE A 291 4.37 57.09 -3.68
C ILE A 291 5.80 57.56 -3.48
N GLN A 292 6.80 56.83 -3.99
CA GLN A 292 8.20 57.21 -3.86
C GLN A 292 8.51 58.53 -4.53
N GLN A 293 7.95 58.77 -5.73
CA GLN A 293 8.11 60.06 -6.44
C GLN A 293 7.49 61.23 -5.67
N ALA A 294 6.33 61.01 -5.04
CA ALA A 294 5.66 62.03 -4.23
C ALA A 294 6.46 62.36 -2.95
N GLU A 295 6.97 61.31 -2.26
CA GLU A 295 7.84 61.51 -1.09
C GLU A 295 9.14 62.24 -1.43
N ASP A 296 9.80 61.86 -2.52
CA ASP A 296 11.04 62.54 -2.99
C ASP A 296 10.77 63.96 -3.34
N ALA A 297 9.65 64.28 -4.00
CA ALA A 297 9.27 65.64 -4.34
C ALA A 297 8.95 66.56 -3.12
N GLU A 298 8.25 65.98 -2.13
CA GLU A 298 7.99 66.67 -0.86
C GLU A 298 9.28 66.91 -0.07
N MET A 299 10.18 65.93 -0.02
CA MET A 299 11.47 66.02 0.63
C MET A 299 12.35 67.16 -0.04
N ALA A 300 12.33 67.22 -1.36
CA ALA A 300 13.02 68.23 -2.12
C ALA A 300 12.47 69.66 -1.83
N LEU A 301 11.17 69.81 -1.66
CA LEU A 301 10.53 71.06 -1.29
C LEU A 301 10.74 71.48 0.18
N ALA A 302 10.86 70.47 1.08
CA ALA A 302 11.16 70.72 2.50
C ALA A 302 12.62 71.04 2.78
N ALA A 303 13.49 70.83 1.83
CA ALA A 303 14.92 71.08 1.98
C ALA A 303 15.17 72.56 2.33
N PRO A 304 16.01 72.84 3.32
CA PRO A 304 16.29 74.25 3.73
C PRO A 304 16.91 75.04 2.61
N VAL A 305 16.32 76.21 2.27
CA VAL A 305 16.86 77.11 1.26
C VAL A 305 17.96 77.93 1.90
N GLU A 306 19.17 77.84 1.38
CA GLU A 306 20.32 78.62 1.85
C GLU A 306 20.13 80.13 1.60
N ARG A 307 20.30 80.92 2.63
CA ARG A 307 20.15 82.42 2.52
C ARG A 307 21.25 83.00 1.61
N CYS A 308 20.84 83.40 0.40
CA CYS A 308 21.73 84.05 -0.54
C CYS A 308 21.85 85.52 -0.22
N LYS A 309 23.10 86.07 -0.32
CA LYS A 309 23.35 87.53 -0.20
C LYS A 309 22.79 88.25 -1.42
N PRO A 310 22.45 89.58 -1.30
CA PRO A 310 21.82 90.35 -2.37
C PRO A 310 22.55 90.34 -3.72
N TRP A 311 23.85 90.16 -3.73
CA TRP A 311 24.71 90.18 -4.95
C TRP A 311 24.88 88.79 -5.59
N GLU A 312 24.45 87.69 -4.94
CA GLU A 312 24.53 86.33 -5.47
C GLU A 312 23.32 85.99 -6.39
N ARG A 313 23.16 86.80 -7.45
CA ARG A 313 22.01 86.70 -8.37
C ARG A 313 21.93 85.38 -9.09
N ALA A 314 23.07 84.81 -9.50
CA ALA A 314 23.11 83.51 -10.19
C ALA A 314 22.64 82.39 -9.26
N LYS A 315 23.09 82.36 -8.00
CA LYS A 315 22.68 81.35 -7.00
C LYS A 315 21.20 81.44 -6.65
N ARG A 316 20.63 82.65 -6.58
CA ARG A 316 19.18 82.85 -6.41
C ARG A 316 18.37 82.33 -7.57
N LYS A 317 18.84 82.56 -8.80
CA LYS A 317 18.16 82.08 -10.01
C LYS A 317 18.17 80.54 -10.03
N GLU A 318 19.31 79.91 -9.76
CA GLU A 318 19.45 78.47 -9.66
C GLU A 318 18.55 77.83 -8.58
N GLN A 319 18.49 78.45 -7.39
CA GLN A 319 17.60 78.02 -6.32
C GLN A 319 16.12 78.17 -6.71
N ALA A 320 15.73 79.22 -7.43
CA ALA A 320 14.36 79.38 -7.91
C ALA A 320 14.00 78.33 -8.96
N GLU A 321 14.90 78.04 -9.91
CA GLU A 321 14.72 76.99 -10.92
C GLU A 321 14.65 75.63 -10.28
N GLN A 322 15.49 75.30 -9.30
CA GLN A 322 15.42 74.02 -8.54
C GLN A 322 14.09 73.89 -7.83
N ARG A 323 13.54 74.95 -7.21
CA ARG A 323 12.28 74.94 -6.50
C ARG A 323 11.10 74.85 -7.46
N GLU A 324 11.14 75.45 -8.61
CA GLU A 324 10.13 75.35 -9.65
C GLU A 324 10.08 73.91 -10.21
N ASN A 325 11.25 73.33 -10.50
CA ASN A 325 11.36 71.92 -10.92
C ASN A 325 10.83 70.96 -9.85
N ALA A 326 11.09 71.21 -8.56
CA ALA A 326 10.56 70.37 -7.47
C ALA A 326 9.05 70.52 -7.34
N LEU A 327 8.46 71.71 -7.52
CA LEU A 327 7.03 71.94 -7.56
C LEU A 327 6.34 71.18 -8.74
N GLN A 328 6.97 71.24 -9.92
CA GLN A 328 6.49 70.54 -11.10
C GLN A 328 6.50 69.03 -10.85
N LYS A 329 7.59 68.43 -10.37
CA LYS A 329 7.70 67.04 -10.02
C LYS A 329 6.64 66.59 -8.96
N ARG A 330 6.40 67.45 -7.96
CA ARG A 330 5.34 67.20 -6.98
C ARG A 330 3.96 67.14 -7.63
N THR A 331 3.66 68.09 -8.55
CA THR A 331 2.40 68.12 -9.26
C THR A 331 2.22 66.83 -10.10
N GLU A 332 3.25 66.45 -10.84
CA GLU A 332 3.25 65.23 -11.63
C GLU A 332 3.04 63.97 -10.75
N ALA A 333 3.77 63.84 -9.63
CA ALA A 333 3.66 62.71 -8.71
C ALA A 333 2.29 62.64 -8.03
N PHE A 334 1.73 63.78 -7.62
CA PHE A 334 0.37 63.81 -7.06
C PHE A 334 -0.71 63.54 -8.11
N THR A 335 -0.49 63.92 -9.37
CA THR A 335 -1.38 63.55 -10.46
C THR A 335 -1.39 62.05 -10.63
N ALA A 336 -0.23 61.36 -10.61
CA ALA A 336 -0.15 59.94 -10.64
C ALA A 336 -0.85 59.25 -9.43
N LEU A 337 -0.77 59.82 -8.21
CA LEU A 337 -1.53 59.32 -7.07
C LEU A 337 -3.04 59.49 -7.24
N TYR A 338 -3.50 60.55 -7.88
CA TYR A 338 -4.90 60.78 -8.19
C TYR A 338 -5.47 59.77 -9.18
N GLU A 339 -4.68 59.22 -10.09
CA GLU A 339 -5.07 58.13 -11.00
C GLU A 339 -5.46 56.89 -10.22
N PHE A 340 -4.84 56.63 -9.07
CA PHE A 340 -5.24 55.58 -8.12
C PHE A 340 -6.32 56.00 -7.13
N GLY A 341 -6.93 57.20 -7.31
CA GLY A 341 -7.97 57.73 -6.39
C GLY A 341 -7.41 58.24 -5.06
N CYS A 342 -6.11 58.47 -4.93
CA CYS A 342 -5.46 58.87 -3.70
C CYS A 342 -5.09 60.38 -3.68
N ALA A 343 -5.68 61.11 -2.75
CA ALA A 343 -5.40 62.54 -2.59
C ALA A 343 -4.16 62.86 -1.70
N THR A 344 -3.65 61.86 -0.99
CA THR A 344 -2.51 62.00 -0.08
C THR A 344 -1.60 60.76 -0.15
N ILE A 345 -0.34 60.96 0.21
CA ILE A 345 0.65 59.86 0.30
C ILE A 345 0.17 58.80 1.32
N GLU A 346 -0.43 59.21 2.42
CA GLU A 346 -0.93 58.26 3.44
C GLU A 346 -2.09 57.42 2.92
N ALA A 347 -3.00 58.01 2.15
CA ALA A 347 -4.06 57.25 1.48
C ALA A 347 -3.50 56.23 0.48
N ALA A 348 -2.48 56.64 -0.31
CA ALA A 348 -1.83 55.77 -1.25
C ALA A 348 -1.09 54.58 -0.57
N LYS A 349 -0.41 54.83 0.55
CA LYS A 349 0.24 53.79 1.36
C LYS A 349 -0.79 52.81 1.93
N SER A 350 -1.95 53.31 2.39
CA SER A 350 -3.03 52.44 2.88
C SER A 350 -3.61 51.56 1.78
N LEU A 351 -3.81 52.13 0.58
CA LEU A 351 -4.25 51.37 -0.59
C LEU A 351 -3.23 50.29 -0.98
N LEU A 352 -1.93 50.66 -1.03
CA LEU A 352 -0.86 49.69 -1.32
C LEU A 352 -0.85 48.53 -0.32
N GLN A 353 -1.01 48.80 0.97
CA GLN A 353 -1.12 47.74 1.98
C GLN A 353 -2.31 46.80 1.73
N SER A 354 -3.47 47.37 1.35
CA SER A 354 -4.67 46.58 1.02
C SER A 354 -4.44 45.71 -0.21
N ILE A 355 -3.81 46.20 -1.27
CA ILE A 355 -3.47 45.42 -2.46
C ILE A 355 -2.51 44.29 -2.10
N LEU A 356 -1.45 44.56 -1.36
CA LEU A 356 -0.50 43.54 -0.92
C LEU A 356 -1.13 42.47 -0.02
N GLN A 357 -2.09 42.86 0.83
CA GLN A 357 -2.86 41.89 1.63
C GLN A 357 -3.73 41.00 0.76
N ARG A 358 -4.40 41.59 -0.26
CA ARG A 358 -5.21 40.84 -1.21
C ARG A 358 -4.38 39.86 -2.03
N ILE A 359 -3.19 40.26 -2.49
CA ILE A 359 -2.26 39.35 -3.17
C ILE A 359 -1.89 38.16 -2.28
N ARG A 360 -1.58 38.38 -1.00
CA ARG A 360 -1.25 37.31 -0.05
C ARG A 360 -2.42 36.34 0.11
N GLN A 361 -3.62 36.85 0.27
CA GLN A 361 -4.84 36.03 0.39
C GLN A 361 -5.05 35.19 -0.87
N LEU A 362 -5.00 35.78 -2.06
CA LEU A 362 -5.17 35.06 -3.33
C LEU A 362 -4.12 33.99 -3.54
N ARG A 363 -2.87 34.21 -3.14
CA ARG A 363 -1.81 33.18 -3.20
C ARG A 363 -2.11 32.00 -2.26
N GLN A 364 -2.68 32.24 -1.09
CA GLN A 364 -3.12 31.16 -0.19
C GLN A 364 -4.27 30.35 -0.80
N GLU A 365 -5.27 31.04 -1.38
CA GLU A 365 -6.38 30.38 -2.08
C GLU A 365 -5.89 29.58 -3.29
N GLN A 366 -4.96 30.11 -4.07
CA GLN A 366 -4.31 29.43 -5.20
C GLN A 366 -3.57 28.18 -4.75
N ALA A 367 -2.85 28.20 -3.64
CA ALA A 367 -2.14 27.06 -3.10
C ALA A 367 -3.11 25.92 -2.69
N ALA A 368 -4.27 26.24 -2.10
CA ALA A 368 -5.31 25.28 -1.75
C ALA A 368 -5.90 24.60 -3.00
N VAL A 369 -6.17 25.38 -4.05
CA VAL A 369 -6.67 24.83 -5.33
C VAL A 369 -5.60 23.99 -6.02
N SER A 370 -4.34 24.38 -5.95
CA SER A 370 -3.19 23.62 -6.51
C SER A 370 -3.07 22.23 -5.87
N TYR A 371 -3.28 22.13 -4.56
CA TYR A 371 -3.30 20.84 -3.87
C TYR A 371 -4.44 19.91 -4.38
N THR A 372 -5.64 20.46 -4.57
CA THR A 372 -6.79 19.71 -5.12
C THR A 372 -6.52 19.26 -6.56
N HIS A 373 -5.93 20.14 -7.36
CA HIS A 373 -5.55 19.85 -8.75
C HIS A 373 -4.53 18.70 -8.84
N LEU A 374 -3.49 18.71 -8.00
CA LEU A 374 -2.50 17.64 -7.92
C LEU A 374 -3.15 16.30 -7.54
N ARG A 375 -4.04 16.29 -6.55
CA ARG A 375 -4.77 15.08 -6.16
C ARG A 375 -5.64 14.54 -7.29
N ALA A 376 -6.34 15.39 -8.03
CA ALA A 376 -7.15 14.98 -9.19
C ALA A 376 -6.26 14.36 -10.28
N HIS A 377 -5.06 14.91 -10.49
CA HIS A 377 -4.08 14.37 -11.43
C HIS A 377 -3.56 12.98 -11.01
N GLU A 378 -3.20 12.82 -9.74
CA GLU A 378 -2.73 11.53 -9.19
C GLU A 378 -3.79 10.44 -9.28
N THR A 379 -5.05 10.77 -8.98
CA THR A 379 -6.18 9.82 -9.10
C THR A 379 -6.41 9.41 -10.54
N ARG A 380 -6.29 10.35 -11.50
CA ARG A 380 -6.41 10.07 -12.94
C ARG A 380 -5.27 9.16 -13.45
N SER A 381 -4.09 9.26 -12.87
CA SER A 381 -2.92 8.44 -13.27
C SER A 381 -2.93 7.03 -12.64
N ASN A 382 -3.78 6.80 -11.63
CA ASN A 382 -3.88 5.55 -10.89
C ASN A 382 -5.17 4.75 -11.21
N LEU A 383 -6.08 5.27 -12.05
CA LEU A 383 -7.25 4.60 -12.61
C LEU A 383 -6.91 3.97 -13.97
#